data_682d45598e29772349db3bcf50897a23
#
_entry.id   682d45598e29772349db3bcf50897a23
#
_cell.length_a   1.000
_cell.length_b   1.000
_cell.length_c   1.000
_cell.angle_alpha   90.00
_cell.angle_beta   90.00
_cell.angle_gamma   90.00
#
_symmetry.space_group_name_H-M   'P 1'
#
loop_
_entity.id
_entity.type
_entity.pdbx_description
1 polymer ?
#
loop_
_entity_poly.entity_id
_entity_poly.type
_entity_poly.pdbx_seq_one_letter_code
_entity_poly.pdbx_strand_id
1 'polypeptide(L)'
;MVYDLERTKGVLWLENFVMLALTGGEGPEDSLASFLTSFIRQGQLRIVSEMSLEQLEVMRRLVPGFVEHFQIISVSEMDTPTSLRIFEYFNQYTNRTININFSQKALELSYVLLDRFVRYESFPGKAIRFLQTCANQAFLANRRHLDVPDVIGYFSQQTGIPDFLLRDDLLIDNESLHRFFLARIKGQNHVIDKICSIIKVFKAGLNDPNKPVATLLFAGPTGVGKTATAKAISEYFFGIGQKYQPLIRLDMSEFQHPGQIYRMIGSQGKLVQHVREKPFSVILLDEIEKAHPLIFDALLTVLDEGMLIDDLGRLADFRNTIIIMTSNLGGTQRSSLGFKSYQGHDFEADIRAFFKPEFYNRIDVFLIFNPLDEITIRAITLKELNEVENRDGIKQRGLKLF
;
A
#
# COMPACT_ATOMS: atom_id res chain seq x y z
N MET A 1 -10.69 34.79 20.27
CA MET A 1 -11.36 33.53 19.91
C MET A 1 -12.16 32.95 21.09
N VAL A 2 -11.56 32.49 22.21
CA VAL A 2 -12.32 31.89 23.33
C VAL A 2 -13.42 32.81 23.85
N TYR A 3 -13.09 34.09 24.19
CA TYR A 3 -14.06 35.08 24.60
C TYR A 3 -15.16 35.38 23.58
N ASP A 4 -14.86 35.32 22.30
CA ASP A 4 -15.87 35.51 21.27
C ASP A 4 -16.82 34.31 21.17
N LEU A 5 -16.29 33.09 21.30
CA LEU A 5 -17.09 31.87 21.34
C LEU A 5 -17.98 31.81 22.59
N GLU A 6 -17.47 32.20 23.73
CA GLU A 6 -18.25 32.30 24.95
C GLU A 6 -19.41 33.31 24.78
N ARG A 7 -19.12 34.52 24.30
CA ARG A 7 -20.12 35.58 24.07
C ARG A 7 -21.19 35.16 23.08
N THR A 8 -20.82 34.48 22.01
CA THR A 8 -21.74 34.01 20.95
C THR A 8 -22.39 32.68 21.23
N LYS A 9 -22.03 32.01 22.35
CA LYS A 9 -22.36 30.61 22.63
C LYS A 9 -21.98 29.67 21.49
N GLY A 10 -20.90 30.00 20.79
CA GLY A 10 -20.38 29.23 19.65
C GLY A 10 -19.82 27.88 20.06
N VAL A 11 -19.73 26.99 19.07
CA VAL A 11 -19.10 25.68 19.19
C VAL A 11 -17.87 25.66 18.27
N LEU A 12 -16.74 25.27 18.81
CA LEU A 12 -15.52 25.08 18.03
C LEU A 12 -15.48 23.66 17.47
N TRP A 13 -15.44 23.54 16.14
CA TRP A 13 -15.23 22.27 15.49
C TRP A 13 -13.77 22.11 15.08
N LEU A 14 -13.15 20.98 15.43
CA LEU A 14 -11.74 20.68 15.20
C LEU A 14 -11.62 19.32 14.50
N GLU A 15 -11.12 19.33 13.27
CA GLU A 15 -10.93 18.11 12.48
C GLU A 15 -9.76 17.25 12.96
N ASN A 16 -8.69 17.86 13.43
CA ASN A 16 -7.45 17.16 13.78
C ASN A 16 -7.11 17.34 15.26
N PHE A 17 -7.91 16.68 16.08
CA PHE A 17 -7.87 16.88 17.53
C PHE A 17 -6.56 16.44 18.19
N VAL A 18 -5.92 15.37 17.68
CA VAL A 18 -4.62 14.87 18.18
C VAL A 18 -3.54 15.94 18.10
N MET A 19 -3.62 16.82 17.09
CA MET A 19 -2.66 17.92 16.96
C MET A 19 -2.67 18.91 18.14
N LEU A 20 -3.78 19.01 18.86
CA LEU A 20 -3.82 19.85 20.07
C LEU A 20 -2.89 19.33 21.18
N ALA A 21 -2.70 18.02 21.26
CA ALA A 21 -1.79 17.41 22.23
C ALA A 21 -0.32 17.56 21.81
N LEU A 22 -0.06 17.73 20.51
CA LEU A 22 1.29 17.82 19.93
C LEU A 22 1.74 19.26 19.69
N THR A 23 0.82 20.24 19.77
CA THR A 23 1.11 21.65 19.55
C THR A 23 1.29 22.36 20.88
N GLY A 24 2.42 23.01 21.05
CA GLY A 24 2.76 23.76 22.29
C GLY A 24 4.25 23.60 22.63
N GLY A 25 4.57 23.57 23.92
CA GLY A 25 5.94 23.41 24.41
C GLY A 25 6.49 21.98 24.35
N GLU A 26 7.59 21.72 25.05
CA GLU A 26 8.31 20.45 25.01
C GLU A 26 7.62 19.31 25.80
N GLY A 27 6.57 19.58 26.56
CA GLY A 27 5.87 18.60 27.40
C GLY A 27 4.35 18.54 27.20
N PRO A 28 3.70 17.47 27.65
CA PRO A 28 2.24 17.33 27.58
C PRO A 28 1.51 18.47 28.34
N GLU A 29 2.10 19.00 29.40
CA GLU A 29 1.54 20.08 30.19
C GLU A 29 1.55 21.43 29.46
N ASP A 30 2.50 21.62 28.55
CA ASP A 30 2.62 22.81 27.72
C ASP A 30 1.83 22.75 26.44
N SER A 31 1.08 21.64 26.20
CA SER A 31 0.29 21.45 25.00
C SER A 31 -0.92 22.38 24.94
N LEU A 32 -1.37 22.68 23.71
CA LEU A 32 -2.59 23.44 23.49
C LEU A 32 -3.82 22.75 24.11
N ALA A 33 -3.84 21.41 24.14
CA ALA A 33 -4.89 20.64 24.80
C ALA A 33 -4.95 20.94 26.31
N SER A 34 -3.80 20.93 26.98
CA SER A 34 -3.71 21.29 28.43
C SER A 34 -4.17 22.71 28.69
N PHE A 35 -3.76 23.65 27.85
CA PHE A 35 -4.22 25.05 27.94
C PHE A 35 -5.75 25.17 27.81
N LEU A 36 -6.36 24.46 26.86
CA LEU A 36 -7.80 24.52 26.65
C LEU A 36 -8.62 23.81 27.73
N THR A 37 -8.01 22.91 28.51
CA THR A 37 -8.68 22.16 29.58
C THR A 37 -9.39 23.05 30.57
N SER A 38 -8.75 24.18 30.99
CA SER A 38 -9.33 25.11 31.94
C SER A 38 -10.62 25.76 31.45
N PHE A 39 -10.67 26.15 30.19
CA PHE A 39 -11.84 26.78 29.58
C PHE A 39 -12.98 25.78 29.35
N ILE A 40 -12.65 24.51 29.00
CA ILE A 40 -13.64 23.43 28.84
C ILE A 40 -14.28 23.13 30.19
N ARG A 41 -13.47 22.98 31.26
CA ARG A 41 -13.95 22.71 32.63
C ARG A 41 -14.86 23.79 33.17
N GLN A 42 -14.60 25.06 32.85
CA GLN A 42 -15.40 26.21 33.26
C GLN A 42 -16.65 26.43 32.37
N GLY A 43 -16.84 25.60 31.32
CA GLY A 43 -17.96 25.73 30.38
C GLY A 43 -17.87 26.92 29.45
N GLN A 44 -16.71 27.60 29.40
CA GLN A 44 -16.47 28.75 28.52
C GLN A 44 -16.20 28.38 27.09
N LEU A 45 -15.77 27.13 26.85
CA LEU A 45 -15.47 26.61 25.51
C LEU A 45 -16.21 25.29 25.27
N ARG A 46 -16.92 25.21 24.17
CA ARG A 46 -17.58 24.01 23.67
C ARG A 46 -16.85 23.54 22.43
N ILE A 47 -16.41 22.28 22.43
CA ILE A 47 -15.67 21.67 21.32
C ILE A 47 -16.45 20.47 20.82
N VAL A 48 -16.51 20.31 19.50
CA VAL A 48 -16.89 19.07 18.81
C VAL A 48 -15.72 18.65 17.94
N SER A 49 -15.38 17.38 17.99
CA SER A 49 -14.28 16.83 17.18
C SER A 49 -14.56 15.38 16.81
N GLU A 50 -13.91 14.95 15.76
CA GLU A 50 -13.97 13.58 15.26
C GLU A 50 -12.59 12.93 15.37
N MET A 51 -12.56 11.67 15.75
CA MET A 51 -11.33 10.87 15.78
C MET A 51 -11.63 9.38 15.69
N SER A 52 -10.64 8.58 15.28
CA SER A 52 -10.73 7.12 15.38
C SER A 52 -10.51 6.64 16.82
N LEU A 53 -10.84 5.36 17.08
CA LEU A 53 -10.59 4.78 18.41
C LEU A 53 -9.09 4.77 18.75
N GLU A 54 -8.24 4.52 17.77
CA GLU A 54 -6.78 4.53 17.91
C GLU A 54 -6.27 5.92 18.27
N GLN A 55 -6.79 6.96 17.62
CA GLN A 55 -6.48 8.35 17.94
C GLN A 55 -6.95 8.74 19.35
N LEU A 56 -8.10 8.21 19.75
CA LEU A 56 -8.64 8.42 21.11
C LEU A 56 -7.69 7.84 22.16
N GLU A 57 -7.16 6.64 21.95
CA GLU A 57 -6.19 6.02 22.85
C GLU A 57 -4.86 6.78 22.86
N VAL A 58 -4.42 7.31 21.73
CA VAL A 58 -3.26 8.21 21.66
C VAL A 58 -3.49 9.47 22.50
N MET A 59 -4.67 10.10 22.38
CA MET A 59 -5.02 11.28 23.18
C MET A 59 -5.02 11.00 24.69
N ARG A 60 -5.57 9.86 25.13
CA ARG A 60 -5.54 9.43 26.53
C ARG A 60 -4.12 9.28 27.07
N ARG A 61 -3.21 8.79 26.23
CA ARG A 61 -1.80 8.60 26.60
C ARG A 61 -1.02 9.92 26.61
N LEU A 62 -1.24 10.79 25.62
CA LEU A 62 -0.50 12.06 25.49
C LEU A 62 -0.93 13.10 26.52
N VAL A 63 -2.23 13.22 26.76
CA VAL A 63 -2.79 14.21 27.71
C VAL A 63 -3.79 13.50 28.65
N PRO A 64 -3.29 12.84 29.70
CA PRO A 64 -4.13 12.13 30.66
C PRO A 64 -5.19 13.06 31.28
N GLY A 65 -6.44 12.56 31.36
CA GLY A 65 -7.56 13.32 31.94
C GLY A 65 -8.23 14.32 30.99
N PHE A 66 -7.63 14.64 29.84
CA PHE A 66 -8.23 15.60 28.89
C PHE A 66 -9.50 15.05 28.25
N VAL A 67 -9.48 13.79 27.82
CA VAL A 67 -10.61 13.12 27.16
C VAL A 67 -11.82 12.98 28.10
N GLU A 68 -11.61 12.94 29.42
CA GLU A 68 -12.66 12.83 30.43
C GLU A 68 -13.61 14.04 30.46
N HIS A 69 -13.20 15.15 29.87
CA HIS A 69 -14.06 16.35 29.77
C HIS A 69 -15.02 16.29 28.58
N PHE A 70 -14.96 15.24 27.76
CA PHE A 70 -15.78 15.09 26.57
C PHE A 70 -16.79 13.95 26.72
N GLN A 71 -17.98 14.17 26.16
CA GLN A 71 -18.93 13.10 25.93
C GLN A 71 -18.56 12.37 24.63
N ILE A 72 -18.19 11.11 24.75
CA ILE A 72 -17.85 10.28 23.60
C ILE A 72 -19.12 9.70 22.99
N ILE A 73 -19.33 9.95 21.70
CA ILE A 73 -20.42 9.37 20.92
C ILE A 73 -19.79 8.43 19.89
N SER A 74 -20.04 7.14 20.04
CA SER A 74 -19.54 6.14 19.07
C SER A 74 -20.44 6.13 17.85
N VAL A 75 -19.84 6.26 16.66
CA VAL A 75 -20.52 6.17 15.36
C VAL A 75 -20.00 4.92 14.65
N SER A 76 -20.87 3.94 14.47
CA SER A 76 -20.55 2.69 13.78
C SER A 76 -20.64 2.85 12.27
N GLU A 77 -19.87 2.04 11.54
CA GLU A 77 -20.03 1.89 10.10
C GLU A 77 -21.45 1.41 9.74
N MET A 78 -21.97 1.91 8.63
CA MET A 78 -23.30 1.53 8.17
C MET A 78 -23.26 0.19 7.45
N ASP A 79 -24.34 -0.58 7.63
CA ASP A 79 -24.52 -1.85 6.93
C ASP A 79 -24.75 -1.68 5.43
N THR A 80 -24.60 -2.77 4.68
CA THR A 80 -24.71 -2.78 3.22
C THR A 80 -26.06 -2.25 2.72
N PRO A 81 -27.23 -2.68 3.25
CA PRO A 81 -28.53 -2.18 2.78
C PRO A 81 -28.71 -0.69 3.01
N THR A 82 -28.25 -0.18 4.16
CA THR A 82 -28.33 1.26 4.48
C THR A 82 -27.39 2.06 3.59
N SER A 83 -26.18 1.58 3.36
CA SER A 83 -25.20 2.22 2.48
C SER A 83 -25.73 2.33 1.05
N LEU A 84 -26.29 1.26 0.48
CA LEU A 84 -26.86 1.28 -0.87
C LEU A 84 -28.04 2.23 -0.99
N ARG A 85 -28.94 2.32 0.02
CA ARG A 85 -29.99 3.34 0.03
C ARG A 85 -29.45 4.77 0.01
N ILE A 86 -28.35 5.03 0.73
CA ILE A 86 -27.69 6.35 0.71
C ILE A 86 -27.13 6.63 -0.68
N PHE A 87 -26.56 5.63 -1.38
CA PHE A 87 -26.09 5.81 -2.75
C PHE A 87 -27.21 6.16 -3.71
N GLU A 88 -28.40 5.54 -3.54
CA GLU A 88 -29.59 5.88 -4.31
C GLU A 88 -30.06 7.34 -4.06
N TYR A 89 -30.07 7.79 -2.80
CA TYR A 89 -30.37 9.19 -2.48
C TYR A 89 -29.35 10.14 -3.08
N PHE A 90 -28.05 9.80 -3.01
CA PHE A 90 -27.00 10.57 -3.66
C PHE A 90 -27.18 10.62 -5.18
N ASN A 91 -27.53 9.50 -5.81
CA ASN A 91 -27.83 9.44 -7.24
C ASN A 91 -29.02 10.34 -7.63
N GLN A 92 -30.09 10.34 -6.84
CA GLN A 92 -31.22 11.25 -7.04
C GLN A 92 -30.81 12.72 -6.91
N TYR A 93 -29.95 13.02 -5.93
CA TYR A 93 -29.42 14.37 -5.73
C TYR A 93 -28.56 14.82 -6.93
N THR A 94 -27.61 14.03 -7.40
CA THR A 94 -26.75 14.34 -8.53
C THR A 94 -27.57 14.50 -9.84
N ASN A 95 -28.58 13.65 -10.02
CA ASN A 95 -29.47 13.74 -11.16
C ASN A 95 -30.24 15.07 -11.18
N ARG A 96 -30.73 15.54 -10.03
CA ARG A 96 -31.47 16.83 -9.92
C ARG A 96 -30.58 18.05 -10.05
N THR A 97 -29.34 17.99 -9.53
CA THR A 97 -28.45 19.17 -9.43
C THR A 97 -27.56 19.36 -10.64
N ILE A 98 -26.99 18.29 -11.16
CA ILE A 98 -26.02 18.33 -12.27
C ILE A 98 -26.41 17.43 -13.45
N ASN A 99 -27.61 16.84 -13.43
CA ASN A 99 -28.14 15.94 -14.47
C ASN A 99 -27.22 14.77 -14.79
N ILE A 100 -26.68 14.11 -13.72
CA ILE A 100 -25.86 12.90 -13.81
C ILE A 100 -26.57 11.78 -13.06
N ASN A 101 -26.66 10.62 -13.70
CA ASN A 101 -27.35 9.44 -13.20
C ASN A 101 -26.44 8.22 -13.26
N PHE A 102 -26.34 7.47 -12.18
CA PHE A 102 -25.66 6.18 -12.11
C PHE A 102 -26.66 5.04 -12.33
N SER A 103 -26.28 4.03 -13.09
CA SER A 103 -27.07 2.79 -13.13
C SER A 103 -27.03 2.08 -11.79
N GLN A 104 -28.05 1.27 -11.49
CA GLN A 104 -28.12 0.50 -10.26
C GLN A 104 -26.89 -0.42 -10.12
N LYS A 105 -26.47 -1.08 -11.21
CA LYS A 105 -25.26 -1.92 -11.25
C LYS A 105 -23.98 -1.15 -10.96
N ALA A 106 -23.90 0.12 -11.40
CA ALA A 106 -22.76 0.98 -11.12
C ALA A 106 -22.64 1.32 -9.62
N LEU A 107 -23.77 1.57 -8.94
CA LEU A 107 -23.81 1.81 -7.50
C LEU A 107 -23.42 0.55 -6.70
N GLU A 108 -23.98 -0.60 -7.06
CA GLU A 108 -23.65 -1.90 -6.45
C GLU A 108 -22.17 -2.24 -6.63
N LEU A 109 -21.63 -2.08 -7.84
CA LEU A 109 -20.21 -2.29 -8.09
C LEU A 109 -19.34 -1.31 -7.30
N SER A 110 -19.74 -0.04 -7.18
CA SER A 110 -19.01 0.94 -6.36
C SER A 110 -18.89 0.46 -4.90
N TYR A 111 -19.97 -0.12 -4.36
CA TYR A 111 -19.92 -0.72 -3.02
C TYR A 111 -18.91 -1.86 -2.96
N VAL A 112 -18.99 -2.82 -3.87
CA VAL A 112 -18.11 -4.01 -3.90
C VAL A 112 -16.63 -3.61 -4.03
N LEU A 113 -16.30 -2.68 -4.93
CA LEU A 113 -14.92 -2.22 -5.11
C LEU A 113 -14.39 -1.51 -3.86
N LEU A 114 -15.19 -0.64 -3.26
CA LEU A 114 -14.78 0.10 -2.06
C LEU A 114 -14.70 -0.79 -0.82
N ASP A 115 -15.57 -1.79 -0.70
CA ASP A 115 -15.53 -2.77 0.37
C ASP A 115 -14.28 -3.66 0.26
N ARG A 116 -13.93 -4.08 -0.96
CA ARG A 116 -12.78 -4.92 -1.24
C ARG A 116 -11.45 -4.19 -1.09
N PHE A 117 -11.34 -2.97 -1.61
CA PHE A 117 -10.05 -2.28 -1.81
C PHE A 117 -9.82 -1.07 -0.91
N VAL A 118 -10.87 -0.49 -0.30
CA VAL A 118 -10.76 0.71 0.54
C VAL A 118 -11.32 0.40 1.94
N ARG A 119 -10.64 -0.51 2.65
CA ARG A 119 -11.12 -1.02 3.95
C ARG A 119 -10.79 -0.11 5.13
N TYR A 120 -9.80 0.77 4.98
CA TYR A 120 -9.38 1.69 6.02
C TYR A 120 -10.33 2.87 6.25
N GLU A 121 -11.35 3.01 5.43
CA GLU A 121 -12.38 4.03 5.55
C GLU A 121 -13.76 3.40 5.68
N SER A 122 -14.65 4.03 6.46
CA SER A 122 -15.98 3.49 6.73
C SER A 122 -17.03 3.97 5.73
N PHE A 123 -18.05 3.14 5.49
CA PHE A 123 -19.25 3.52 4.78
C PHE A 123 -20.15 4.42 5.66
N PRO A 124 -20.88 5.39 5.05
CA PRO A 124 -20.99 5.65 3.63
C PRO A 124 -19.96 6.67 3.10
N GLY A 125 -19.12 7.25 3.96
CA GLY A 125 -18.26 8.39 3.65
C GLY A 125 -17.34 8.14 2.46
N LYS A 126 -16.61 7.00 2.45
CA LYS A 126 -15.71 6.62 1.34
C LYS A 126 -16.45 6.55 -0.01
N ALA A 127 -17.66 6.00 0.00
CA ALA A 127 -18.43 5.84 -1.23
C ALA A 127 -18.98 7.15 -1.76
N ILE A 128 -19.48 8.02 -0.89
CA ILE A 128 -19.99 9.33 -1.31
C ILE A 128 -18.88 10.17 -1.93
N ARG A 129 -17.66 10.16 -1.35
CA ARG A 129 -16.49 10.83 -1.96
C ARG A 129 -16.13 10.27 -3.33
N PHE A 130 -16.13 8.95 -3.46
CA PHE A 130 -15.85 8.28 -4.74
C PHE A 130 -16.91 8.61 -5.79
N LEU A 131 -18.21 8.45 -5.47
CA LEU A 131 -19.32 8.75 -6.36
C LEU A 131 -19.34 10.24 -6.75
N GLN A 132 -19.03 11.14 -5.82
CA GLN A 132 -18.88 12.58 -6.11
C GLN A 132 -17.76 12.84 -7.12
N THR A 133 -16.63 12.16 -6.97
CA THR A 133 -15.50 12.26 -7.91
C THR A 133 -15.91 11.76 -9.30
N CYS A 134 -16.59 10.60 -9.38
CA CYS A 134 -17.13 10.07 -10.63
C CYS A 134 -18.10 11.04 -11.29
N ALA A 135 -19.03 11.62 -10.52
CA ALA A 135 -19.99 12.59 -11.01
C ALA A 135 -19.31 13.86 -11.54
N ASN A 136 -18.32 14.39 -10.82
CA ASN A 136 -17.57 15.57 -11.25
C ASN A 136 -16.80 15.32 -12.56
N GLN A 137 -16.15 14.16 -12.68
CA GLN A 137 -15.41 13.78 -13.91
C GLN A 137 -16.37 13.59 -15.10
N ALA A 138 -17.54 12.96 -14.87
CA ALA A 138 -18.56 12.80 -15.88
C ALA A 138 -19.12 14.15 -16.35
N PHE A 139 -19.36 15.08 -15.42
CA PHE A 139 -19.80 16.43 -15.73
C PHE A 139 -18.80 17.17 -16.63
N LEU A 140 -17.52 17.12 -16.30
CA LEU A 140 -16.44 17.69 -17.12
C LEU A 140 -16.33 17.06 -18.51
N ALA A 141 -16.63 15.75 -18.61
CA ALA A 141 -16.62 15.00 -19.87
C ALA A 141 -17.95 15.11 -20.66
N ASN A 142 -18.93 15.93 -20.20
CA ASN A 142 -20.27 16.04 -20.78
C ASN A 142 -21.03 14.70 -20.86
N ARG A 143 -20.75 13.77 -19.98
CA ARG A 143 -21.48 12.51 -19.84
C ARG A 143 -22.59 12.68 -18.81
N ARG A 144 -23.75 12.10 -19.08
CA ARG A 144 -24.93 12.22 -18.20
C ARG A 144 -25.32 10.88 -17.55
N HIS A 145 -24.83 9.78 -18.08
CA HIS A 145 -25.12 8.45 -17.57
C HIS A 145 -23.81 7.73 -17.29
N LEU A 146 -23.72 7.14 -16.11
CA LEU A 146 -22.57 6.36 -15.64
C LEU A 146 -22.99 4.92 -15.42
N ASP A 147 -22.27 4.01 -16.06
CA ASP A 147 -22.48 2.58 -15.94
C ASP A 147 -21.20 1.88 -15.42
N VAL A 148 -21.27 0.58 -15.28
CA VAL A 148 -20.20 -0.31 -14.79
C VAL A 148 -18.82 0.02 -15.38
N PRO A 149 -18.64 0.16 -16.71
CA PRO A 149 -17.32 0.49 -17.29
C PRO A 149 -16.78 1.85 -16.83
N ASP A 150 -17.65 2.83 -16.60
CA ASP A 150 -17.24 4.17 -16.16
C ASP A 150 -16.71 4.10 -14.71
N VAL A 151 -17.42 3.41 -13.82
CA VAL A 151 -17.02 3.20 -12.43
C VAL A 151 -15.67 2.49 -12.36
N ILE A 152 -15.49 1.42 -13.16
CA ILE A 152 -14.21 0.69 -13.23
C ILE A 152 -13.10 1.62 -13.70
N GLY A 153 -13.31 2.38 -14.78
CA GLY A 153 -12.32 3.30 -15.32
C GLY A 153 -11.90 4.37 -14.31
N TYR A 154 -12.85 4.98 -13.61
CA TYR A 154 -12.58 5.98 -12.58
C TYR A 154 -11.87 5.38 -11.37
N PHE A 155 -12.27 4.18 -10.94
CA PHE A 155 -11.61 3.49 -9.84
C PHE A 155 -10.16 3.10 -10.21
N SER A 156 -9.95 2.57 -11.41
CA SER A 156 -8.63 2.26 -11.98
C SER A 156 -7.74 3.52 -12.05
N GLN A 157 -8.27 4.63 -12.52
CA GLN A 157 -7.54 5.90 -12.59
C GLN A 157 -7.14 6.44 -11.20
N GLN A 158 -8.02 6.29 -10.21
CA GLN A 158 -7.76 6.76 -8.84
C GLN A 158 -6.77 5.86 -8.09
N THR A 159 -6.87 4.53 -8.26
CA THR A 159 -6.09 3.55 -7.50
C THR A 159 -4.84 3.06 -8.22
N GLY A 160 -4.80 3.20 -9.55
CA GLY A 160 -3.76 2.61 -10.39
C GLY A 160 -3.94 1.12 -10.67
N ILE A 161 -5.00 0.48 -10.14
CA ILE A 161 -5.28 -0.94 -10.40
C ILE A 161 -5.79 -1.09 -11.84
N PRO A 162 -5.20 -1.96 -12.66
CA PRO A 162 -5.67 -2.19 -14.03
C PRO A 162 -7.10 -2.73 -14.08
N ASP A 163 -7.87 -2.30 -15.07
CA ASP A 163 -9.28 -2.68 -15.26
C ASP A 163 -9.50 -4.19 -15.23
N PHE A 164 -8.59 -4.97 -15.83
CA PHE A 164 -8.73 -6.42 -15.89
C PHE A 164 -8.68 -7.10 -14.53
N LEU A 165 -8.06 -6.47 -13.52
CA LEU A 165 -8.06 -6.97 -12.14
C LEU A 165 -9.36 -6.61 -11.39
N LEU A 166 -10.05 -5.54 -11.82
CA LEU A 166 -11.29 -5.07 -11.23
C LEU A 166 -12.54 -5.75 -11.82
N ARG A 167 -12.41 -6.33 -13.01
CA ARG A 167 -13.51 -6.94 -13.78
C ARG A 167 -13.53 -8.45 -13.59
N ASP A 168 -14.50 -8.97 -12.85
CA ASP A 168 -14.63 -10.42 -12.62
C ASP A 168 -15.01 -11.21 -13.87
N ASP A 169 -15.59 -10.54 -14.88
CA ASP A 169 -15.96 -11.13 -16.18
C ASP A 169 -14.75 -11.38 -17.11
N LEU A 170 -13.60 -10.78 -16.84
CA LEU A 170 -12.41 -10.97 -17.66
C LEU A 170 -11.50 -12.05 -17.06
N LEU A 171 -11.28 -13.10 -17.84
CA LEU A 171 -10.29 -14.12 -17.50
C LEU A 171 -8.87 -13.62 -17.83
N ILE A 172 -7.90 -14.01 -17.00
CA ILE A 172 -6.49 -13.76 -17.33
C ILE A 172 -6.09 -14.72 -18.45
N ASP A 173 -5.64 -14.17 -19.56
CA ASP A 173 -4.97 -14.96 -20.60
C ASP A 173 -3.59 -15.40 -20.10
N ASN A 174 -3.45 -16.70 -19.87
CA ASN A 174 -2.24 -17.30 -19.33
C ASN A 174 -1.02 -17.08 -20.23
N GLU A 175 -1.21 -17.10 -21.55
CA GLU A 175 -0.11 -16.90 -22.49
C GLU A 175 0.39 -15.46 -22.49
N SER A 176 -0.52 -14.50 -22.45
CA SER A 176 -0.18 -13.07 -22.36
C SER A 176 0.53 -12.76 -21.06
N LEU A 177 0.05 -13.28 -19.93
CA LEU A 177 0.66 -13.14 -18.63
C LEU A 177 2.10 -13.69 -18.64
N HIS A 178 2.27 -14.90 -19.10
CA HIS A 178 3.56 -15.57 -19.19
C HIS A 178 4.53 -14.80 -20.10
N ARG A 179 4.07 -14.40 -21.29
CA ARG A 179 4.85 -13.61 -22.26
C ARG A 179 5.30 -12.28 -21.69
N PHE A 180 4.45 -11.61 -20.89
CA PHE A 180 4.79 -10.36 -20.24
C PHE A 180 6.04 -10.51 -19.34
N PHE A 181 6.05 -11.55 -18.49
CA PHE A 181 7.17 -11.80 -17.57
C PHE A 181 8.40 -12.34 -18.29
N LEU A 182 8.25 -13.25 -19.28
CA LEU A 182 9.37 -13.77 -20.07
C LEU A 182 10.11 -12.68 -20.86
N ALA A 183 9.40 -11.64 -21.30
CA ALA A 183 10.02 -10.50 -21.97
C ALA A 183 10.96 -9.72 -21.05
N ARG A 184 10.67 -9.68 -19.74
CA ARG A 184 11.37 -8.86 -18.72
C ARG A 184 12.38 -9.65 -17.90
N ILE A 185 12.08 -10.89 -17.59
CA ILE A 185 12.86 -11.79 -16.73
C ILE A 185 13.44 -12.90 -17.57
N LYS A 186 14.75 -13.11 -17.50
CA LYS A 186 15.45 -14.13 -18.26
C LYS A 186 16.05 -15.20 -17.34
N GLY A 187 16.01 -16.45 -17.73
CA GLY A 187 16.64 -17.57 -17.02
C GLY A 187 15.97 -18.01 -15.71
N GLN A 188 14.75 -17.52 -15.41
CA GLN A 188 14.05 -17.81 -14.16
C GLN A 188 12.61 -18.30 -14.40
N ASN A 189 12.42 -19.26 -15.33
CA ASN A 189 11.09 -19.69 -15.74
C ASN A 189 10.24 -20.21 -14.58
N HIS A 190 10.82 -20.99 -13.66
CA HIS A 190 10.12 -21.50 -12.47
C HIS A 190 9.63 -20.40 -11.54
N VAL A 191 10.36 -19.26 -11.45
CA VAL A 191 9.93 -18.07 -10.70
C VAL A 191 8.73 -17.42 -11.39
N ILE A 192 8.78 -17.31 -12.73
CA ILE A 192 7.68 -16.76 -13.54
C ILE A 192 6.41 -17.57 -13.36
N ASP A 193 6.49 -18.91 -13.38
CA ASP A 193 5.34 -19.79 -13.19
C ASP A 193 4.66 -19.57 -11.83
N LYS A 194 5.45 -19.44 -10.77
CA LYS A 194 4.93 -19.16 -9.42
C LYS A 194 4.29 -17.76 -9.34
N ILE A 195 4.91 -16.74 -9.94
CA ILE A 195 4.34 -15.38 -10.00
C ILE A 195 3.01 -15.38 -10.75
N CYS A 196 2.93 -16.05 -11.88
CA CYS A 196 1.68 -16.19 -12.63
C CYS A 196 0.58 -16.86 -11.81
N SER A 197 0.93 -17.85 -10.98
CA SER A 197 -0.03 -18.51 -10.09
C SER A 197 -0.54 -17.55 -8.99
N ILE A 198 0.33 -16.74 -8.38
CA ILE A 198 -0.05 -15.74 -7.38
C ILE A 198 -1.04 -14.73 -7.98
N ILE A 199 -0.77 -14.23 -9.17
CA ILE A 199 -1.63 -13.27 -9.87
C ILE A 199 -3.02 -13.86 -10.12
N LYS A 200 -3.11 -15.14 -10.47
CA LYS A 200 -4.39 -15.84 -10.66
C LYS A 200 -5.18 -15.98 -9.35
N VAL A 201 -4.50 -16.32 -8.25
CA VAL A 201 -5.12 -16.42 -6.92
C VAL A 201 -5.68 -15.07 -6.50
N PHE A 202 -4.91 -14.00 -6.67
CA PHE A 202 -5.39 -12.64 -6.39
C PHE A 202 -6.59 -12.25 -7.24
N LYS A 203 -6.53 -12.51 -8.56
CA LYS A 203 -7.64 -12.24 -9.48
C LYS A 203 -8.92 -12.99 -9.11
N ALA A 204 -8.77 -14.25 -8.66
CA ALA A 204 -9.89 -15.06 -8.20
C ALA A 204 -10.45 -14.63 -6.83
N GLY A 205 -9.84 -13.63 -6.17
CA GLY A 205 -10.27 -13.16 -4.84
C GLY A 205 -10.09 -14.21 -3.73
N LEU A 206 -9.15 -15.14 -3.91
CA LEU A 206 -8.90 -16.24 -2.97
C LEU A 206 -7.84 -15.91 -1.91
N ASN A 207 -7.24 -14.72 -1.96
CA ASN A 207 -6.31 -14.23 -0.93
C ASN A 207 -7.07 -13.83 0.34
N ASP A 208 -6.40 -13.94 1.50
CA ASP A 208 -6.95 -13.45 2.77
C ASP A 208 -7.12 -11.92 2.69
N PRO A 209 -8.34 -11.43 2.86
CA PRO A 209 -8.61 -10.00 2.73
C PRO A 209 -8.06 -9.15 3.87
N ASN A 210 -7.60 -9.75 4.96
CA ASN A 210 -7.03 -9.05 6.13
C ASN A 210 -5.51 -8.98 6.10
N LYS A 211 -4.87 -9.58 5.10
CA LYS A 211 -3.42 -9.63 4.93
C LYS A 211 -2.99 -8.90 3.66
N PRO A 212 -1.70 -8.59 3.48
CA PRO A 212 -1.16 -8.18 2.19
C PRO A 212 -1.57 -9.12 1.07
N VAL A 213 -1.68 -8.62 -0.15
CA VAL A 213 -2.05 -9.43 -1.34
C VAL A 213 -1.16 -10.65 -1.48
N ALA A 214 0.13 -10.49 -1.25
CA ALA A 214 1.10 -11.57 -1.17
C ALA A 214 2.37 -11.10 -0.44
N THR A 215 2.99 -12.01 0.29
CA THR A 215 4.28 -11.84 0.94
C THR A 215 5.29 -12.80 0.32
N LEU A 216 6.27 -12.27 -0.41
CA LEU A 216 7.21 -13.04 -1.21
C LEU A 216 8.63 -12.86 -0.69
N LEU A 217 9.39 -13.94 -0.57
CA LEU A 217 10.83 -13.89 -0.34
C LEU A 217 11.60 -14.35 -1.57
N PHE A 218 12.43 -13.48 -2.13
CA PHE A 218 13.31 -13.74 -3.25
C PHE A 218 14.71 -14.04 -2.74
N ALA A 219 15.12 -15.29 -2.79
CA ALA A 219 16.44 -15.73 -2.33
C ALA A 219 17.32 -16.16 -3.51
N GLY A 220 18.61 -15.91 -3.40
CA GLY A 220 19.59 -16.31 -4.42
C GLY A 220 20.75 -15.33 -4.55
N PRO A 221 21.73 -15.62 -5.41
CA PRO A 221 22.93 -14.80 -5.57
C PRO A 221 22.61 -13.37 -6.01
N THR A 222 23.58 -12.49 -5.87
CA THR A 222 23.47 -11.11 -6.39
C THR A 222 23.46 -11.11 -7.92
N GLY A 223 22.67 -10.23 -8.54
CA GLY A 223 22.67 -10.04 -10.00
C GLY A 223 21.80 -11.04 -10.80
N VAL A 224 21.05 -11.93 -10.16
CA VAL A 224 20.21 -12.95 -10.85
C VAL A 224 18.81 -12.46 -11.25
N GLY A 225 18.48 -11.18 -11.00
CA GLY A 225 17.24 -10.57 -11.45
C GLY A 225 16.16 -10.39 -10.38
N LYS A 226 16.45 -10.54 -9.08
CA LYS A 226 15.48 -10.34 -7.98
C LYS A 226 14.77 -8.99 -8.04
N THR A 227 15.54 -7.89 -8.08
CA THR A 227 14.98 -6.53 -8.16
C THR A 227 14.27 -6.26 -9.49
N ALA A 228 14.76 -6.83 -10.61
CA ALA A 228 14.10 -6.72 -11.91
C ALA A 228 12.72 -7.41 -11.89
N THR A 229 12.62 -8.55 -11.22
CA THR A 229 11.35 -9.28 -11.02
C THR A 229 10.36 -8.47 -10.18
N ALA A 230 10.79 -7.83 -9.09
CA ALA A 230 9.93 -6.96 -8.30
C ALA A 230 9.39 -5.76 -9.12
N LYS A 231 10.25 -5.16 -9.98
CA LYS A 231 9.82 -4.11 -10.91
C LYS A 231 8.80 -4.63 -11.92
N ALA A 232 9.01 -5.81 -12.49
CA ALA A 232 8.07 -6.41 -13.44
C ALA A 232 6.70 -6.72 -12.80
N ILE A 233 6.68 -7.17 -11.55
CA ILE A 233 5.45 -7.37 -10.78
C ILE A 233 4.73 -6.03 -10.57
N SER A 234 5.46 -5.00 -10.14
CA SER A 234 4.89 -3.66 -9.95
C SER A 234 4.30 -3.09 -11.25
N GLU A 235 5.00 -3.27 -12.36
CA GLU A 235 4.53 -2.82 -13.68
C GLU A 235 3.27 -3.56 -14.13
N TYR A 236 3.18 -4.87 -13.87
CA TYR A 236 2.01 -5.66 -14.23
C TYR A 236 0.78 -5.29 -13.40
N PHE A 237 0.92 -5.16 -12.08
CA PHE A 237 -0.20 -4.90 -11.18
C PHE A 237 -0.69 -3.46 -11.22
N PHE A 238 0.18 -2.48 -11.47
CA PHE A 238 -0.15 -1.06 -11.29
C PHE A 238 0.09 -0.21 -12.54
N GLY A 239 0.21 -0.85 -13.67
CA GLY A 239 0.16 -0.22 -14.99
C GLY A 239 1.50 -0.04 -15.69
N ILE A 240 1.47 -0.46 -16.94
CA ILE A 240 2.53 -0.26 -17.92
C ILE A 240 2.51 1.23 -18.32
N GLY A 241 3.63 1.91 -18.16
CA GLY A 241 3.81 3.28 -18.66
C GLY A 241 3.21 4.40 -17.81
N GLN A 242 2.77 4.13 -16.58
CA GLN A 242 2.47 5.21 -15.65
C GLN A 242 3.74 6.00 -15.31
N LYS A 243 3.61 7.34 -15.25
CA LYS A 243 4.71 8.28 -14.98
C LYS A 243 5.38 8.03 -13.61
N TYR A 244 4.69 7.33 -12.72
CA TYR A 244 5.12 6.95 -11.38
C TYR A 244 4.89 5.45 -11.17
N GLN A 245 5.97 4.67 -11.16
CA GLN A 245 5.89 3.27 -10.76
C GLN A 245 5.55 3.20 -9.27
N PRO A 246 4.51 2.48 -8.86
CA PRO A 246 4.15 2.30 -7.45
C PRO A 246 5.02 1.21 -6.79
N LEU A 247 6.33 1.28 -6.98
CA LEU A 247 7.33 0.45 -6.32
C LEU A 247 8.00 1.26 -5.22
N ILE A 248 7.73 0.89 -3.98
CA ILE A 248 8.37 1.44 -2.79
C ILE A 248 9.59 0.57 -2.50
N ARG A 249 10.78 1.09 -2.74
CA ARG A 249 12.03 0.36 -2.45
C ARG A 249 12.68 0.90 -1.20
N LEU A 250 12.96 0.01 -0.25
CA LEU A 250 13.70 0.28 0.98
C LEU A 250 14.89 -0.67 1.05
N ASP A 251 16.09 -0.12 1.18
CA ASP A 251 17.30 -0.90 1.41
C ASP A 251 17.46 -1.11 2.92
N MET A 252 17.40 -2.36 3.35
CA MET A 252 17.46 -2.71 4.77
C MET A 252 18.84 -2.45 5.39
N SER A 253 19.87 -2.24 4.58
CA SER A 253 21.17 -1.79 5.07
C SER A 253 21.13 -0.39 5.71
N GLU A 254 20.12 0.43 5.37
CA GLU A 254 19.88 1.74 6.00
C GLU A 254 19.22 1.61 7.39
N PHE A 255 18.76 0.42 7.80
CA PHE A 255 17.92 0.20 9.00
C PHE A 255 18.51 -0.86 9.92
N GLN A 256 19.82 -0.84 10.13
CA GLN A 256 20.56 -1.80 10.96
C GLN A 256 20.57 -1.43 12.47
N HIS A 257 20.23 -0.19 12.82
CA HIS A 257 20.31 0.31 14.19
C HIS A 257 18.92 0.72 14.73
N PRO A 258 18.69 0.57 16.06
CA PRO A 258 17.38 0.89 16.67
C PRO A 258 16.87 2.29 16.36
N GLY A 259 17.74 3.30 16.39
CA GLY A 259 17.38 4.70 16.10
C GLY A 259 16.91 4.98 14.68
N GLN A 260 17.14 4.05 13.76
CA GLN A 260 16.72 4.17 12.35
C GLN A 260 15.32 3.61 12.11
N ILE A 261 14.78 2.81 13.04
CA ILE A 261 13.47 2.15 12.90
C ILE A 261 12.36 3.19 12.75
N TYR A 262 12.39 4.27 13.54
CA TYR A 262 11.43 5.37 13.41
C TYR A 262 11.42 6.03 12.05
N ARG A 263 12.55 6.04 11.35
CA ARG A 263 12.66 6.55 9.97
C ARG A 263 11.98 5.65 8.94
N MET A 264 11.67 4.41 9.31
CA MET A 264 10.95 3.46 8.47
C MET A 264 9.46 3.42 8.83
N ILE A 265 9.12 3.23 10.11
CA ILE A 265 7.77 2.91 10.57
C ILE A 265 7.12 3.96 11.48
N GLY A 266 7.84 5.01 11.90
CA GLY A 266 7.26 6.11 12.69
C GLY A 266 6.31 6.99 11.87
N SER A 267 5.72 8.00 12.51
CA SER A 267 4.76 8.92 11.87
C SER A 267 5.30 9.67 10.64
N GLN A 268 6.62 9.85 10.57
CA GLN A 268 7.36 10.39 9.43
C GLN A 268 8.15 9.29 8.67
N GLY A 269 7.87 8.02 8.98
CA GLY A 269 8.59 6.89 8.42
C GLY A 269 8.33 6.69 6.94
N LYS A 270 9.39 6.41 6.18
CA LYS A 270 9.32 6.26 4.72
C LYS A 270 8.27 5.23 4.30
N LEU A 271 8.20 4.08 4.97
CA LEU A 271 7.27 3.00 4.62
C LEU A 271 5.81 3.42 4.86
N VAL A 272 5.52 3.93 6.06
CA VAL A 272 4.17 4.33 6.48
C VAL A 272 3.64 5.47 5.60
N GLN A 273 4.45 6.50 5.34
CA GLN A 273 4.04 7.61 4.47
C GLN A 273 3.73 7.14 3.05
N HIS A 274 4.62 6.35 2.45
CA HIS A 274 4.42 5.88 1.07
C HIS A 274 3.19 4.99 0.92
N VAL A 275 2.92 4.10 1.89
CA VAL A 275 1.74 3.23 1.84
C VAL A 275 0.45 4.05 2.04
N ARG A 276 0.47 5.07 2.89
CA ARG A 276 -0.68 5.97 3.05
C ARG A 276 -0.96 6.79 1.80
N GLU A 277 0.07 7.26 1.11
CA GLU A 277 -0.06 7.98 -0.16
C GLU A 277 -0.44 7.05 -1.32
N LYS A 278 0.04 5.80 -1.29
CA LYS A 278 -0.13 4.80 -2.36
C LYS A 278 -0.47 3.44 -1.75
N PRO A 279 -1.71 3.26 -1.29
CA PRO A 279 -2.14 2.00 -0.68
C PRO A 279 -2.07 0.80 -1.63
N PHE A 280 -2.09 1.05 -2.94
CA PHE A 280 -1.91 0.04 -3.98
C PHE A 280 -0.48 0.12 -4.51
N SER A 281 0.41 -0.71 -3.97
CA SER A 281 1.83 -0.64 -4.33
C SER A 281 2.55 -1.98 -4.12
N VAL A 282 3.70 -2.12 -4.74
CA VAL A 282 4.67 -3.16 -4.42
C VAL A 282 5.71 -2.58 -3.47
N ILE A 283 5.92 -3.24 -2.36
CA ILE A 283 6.94 -2.89 -1.37
C ILE A 283 8.11 -3.85 -1.55
N LEU A 284 9.27 -3.33 -1.86
CA LEU A 284 10.51 -4.09 -1.98
C LEU A 284 11.42 -3.76 -0.80
N LEU A 285 11.59 -4.71 0.11
CA LEU A 285 12.54 -4.68 1.20
C LEU A 285 13.81 -5.40 0.74
N ASP A 286 14.80 -4.63 0.31
CA ASP A 286 16.03 -5.17 -0.29
C ASP A 286 17.02 -5.54 0.80
N GLU A 287 17.66 -6.74 0.68
CA GLU A 287 18.63 -7.28 1.64
C GLU A 287 18.07 -7.40 3.07
N ILE A 288 16.91 -8.05 3.20
CA ILE A 288 16.15 -8.15 4.47
C ILE A 288 16.97 -8.71 5.62
N GLU A 289 17.98 -9.55 5.36
CA GLU A 289 18.88 -10.11 6.36
C GLU A 289 19.74 -9.05 7.08
N LYS A 290 19.85 -7.85 6.55
CA LYS A 290 20.58 -6.74 7.17
C LYS A 290 19.74 -5.92 8.13
N ALA A 291 18.43 -6.11 8.13
CA ALA A 291 17.50 -5.35 8.96
C ALA A 291 17.71 -5.61 10.46
N HIS A 292 17.52 -4.57 11.27
CA HIS A 292 17.51 -4.73 12.74
C HIS A 292 16.36 -5.65 13.19
N PRO A 293 16.54 -6.49 14.22
CA PRO A 293 15.50 -7.42 14.70
C PRO A 293 14.15 -6.82 14.99
N LEU A 294 14.07 -5.61 15.52
CA LEU A 294 12.80 -4.90 15.78
C LEU A 294 12.00 -4.57 14.52
N ILE A 295 12.63 -4.56 13.34
CA ILE A 295 11.91 -4.39 12.07
C ILE A 295 11.12 -5.65 11.76
N PHE A 296 11.65 -6.83 12.03
CA PHE A 296 10.92 -8.08 11.87
C PHE A 296 9.67 -8.13 12.78
N ASP A 297 9.78 -7.63 14.01
CA ASP A 297 8.63 -7.57 14.94
C ASP A 297 7.53 -6.63 14.40
N ALA A 298 7.90 -5.47 13.85
CA ALA A 298 6.95 -4.56 13.20
C ALA A 298 6.36 -5.16 11.91
N LEU A 299 7.17 -5.84 11.10
CA LEU A 299 6.71 -6.53 9.90
C LEU A 299 5.76 -7.68 10.24
N LEU A 300 5.92 -8.40 11.35
CA LEU A 300 4.97 -9.43 11.79
C LEU A 300 3.56 -8.88 11.88
N THR A 301 3.37 -7.70 12.50
CA THR A 301 2.05 -7.04 12.57
C THR A 301 1.51 -6.74 11.18
N VAL A 302 2.35 -6.23 10.27
CA VAL A 302 1.96 -5.97 8.88
C VAL A 302 1.53 -7.25 8.15
N LEU A 303 2.28 -8.35 8.33
CA LEU A 303 2.02 -9.62 7.66
C LEU A 303 0.81 -10.36 8.22
N ASP A 304 0.47 -10.15 9.50
CA ASP A 304 -0.66 -10.80 10.16
C ASP A 304 -1.96 -10.02 10.03
N GLU A 305 -1.90 -8.70 10.27
CA GLU A 305 -3.07 -7.83 10.36
C GLU A 305 -3.25 -6.94 9.13
N GLY A 306 -2.28 -6.94 8.22
CA GLY A 306 -2.31 -6.10 7.02
C GLY A 306 -2.29 -4.60 7.30
N MET A 307 -1.93 -4.19 8.51
CA MET A 307 -1.96 -2.78 8.91
C MET A 307 -0.84 -2.44 9.90
N LEU A 308 -0.51 -1.17 9.96
CA LEU A 308 0.39 -0.60 10.95
C LEU A 308 -0.19 0.73 11.46
N ILE A 309 -0.22 0.91 12.77
CA ILE A 309 -0.65 2.16 13.40
C ILE A 309 0.60 2.91 13.85
N ASP A 310 0.75 4.15 13.40
CA ASP A 310 1.87 4.98 13.81
C ASP A 310 1.68 5.55 15.25
N ASP A 311 2.70 6.23 15.74
CA ASP A 311 2.72 6.87 17.08
C ASP A 311 1.66 7.97 17.27
N LEU A 312 1.05 8.44 16.17
CA LEU A 312 -0.06 9.42 16.16
C LEU A 312 -1.45 8.76 15.99
N GLY A 313 -1.55 7.44 16.07
CA GLY A 313 -2.79 6.70 15.86
C GLY A 313 -3.29 6.70 14.41
N ARG A 314 -2.42 7.00 13.45
CA ARG A 314 -2.80 7.01 12.03
C ARG A 314 -2.51 5.65 11.42
N LEU A 315 -3.52 5.10 10.74
CA LEU A 315 -3.44 3.80 10.08
C LEU A 315 -2.67 3.89 8.76
N ALA A 316 -1.78 2.92 8.53
CA ALA A 316 -1.23 2.57 7.22
C ALA A 316 -1.74 1.18 6.84
N ASP A 317 -2.47 1.09 5.72
CA ASP A 317 -3.13 -0.13 5.25
C ASP A 317 -2.29 -0.84 4.19
N PHE A 318 -1.80 -2.03 4.52
CA PHE A 318 -0.96 -2.87 3.65
C PHE A 318 -1.75 -3.96 2.92
N ARG A 319 -3.06 -4.09 3.15
CA ARG A 319 -3.89 -5.18 2.60
C ARG A 319 -3.99 -5.19 1.08
N ASN A 320 -3.69 -4.05 0.46
CA ASN A 320 -3.62 -3.94 -1.00
C ASN A 320 -2.18 -3.87 -1.52
N THR A 321 -1.19 -4.21 -0.72
CA THR A 321 0.21 -4.21 -1.13
C THR A 321 0.72 -5.62 -1.41
N ILE A 322 1.72 -5.72 -2.28
CA ILE A 322 2.54 -6.92 -2.44
C ILE A 322 3.87 -6.64 -1.76
N ILE A 323 4.20 -7.42 -0.75
CA ILE A 323 5.46 -7.28 -0.03
C ILE A 323 6.46 -8.28 -0.59
N ILE A 324 7.57 -7.75 -1.09
CA ILE A 324 8.68 -8.53 -1.65
C ILE A 324 9.91 -8.26 -0.79
N MET A 325 10.48 -9.29 -0.24
CA MET A 325 11.75 -9.25 0.47
C MET A 325 12.81 -9.90 -0.40
N THR A 326 13.99 -9.31 -0.52
CA THR A 326 15.12 -9.97 -1.18
C THR A 326 16.15 -10.39 -0.15
N SER A 327 16.79 -11.51 -0.39
CA SER A 327 17.90 -12.00 0.44
C SER A 327 19.02 -12.61 -0.41
N ASN A 328 20.24 -12.44 0.07
CA ASN A 328 21.43 -13.09 -0.47
C ASN A 328 21.88 -14.28 0.38
N LEU A 329 21.10 -14.67 1.40
CA LEU A 329 21.37 -15.85 2.22
C LEU A 329 21.51 -17.10 1.34
N GLY A 330 22.46 -17.96 1.65
CA GLY A 330 22.79 -19.13 0.85
C GLY A 330 23.61 -18.85 -0.42
N GLY A 331 23.68 -17.57 -0.87
CA GLY A 331 24.46 -17.18 -2.04
C GLY A 331 25.95 -16.90 -1.76
N THR A 332 26.33 -16.70 -0.51
CA THR A 332 27.67 -16.27 -0.10
C THR A 332 28.55 -17.38 0.43
N GLN A 333 28.21 -18.67 0.20
CA GLN A 333 29.08 -19.73 0.71
C GLN A 333 30.41 -19.82 -0.03
N ARG A 334 31.44 -19.43 0.74
CA ARG A 334 32.81 -19.90 0.80
C ARG A 334 33.39 -20.39 -0.53
N SER A 335 34.04 -19.50 -1.20
CA SER A 335 35.23 -19.82 -2.01
C SER A 335 36.33 -20.40 -1.12
N SER A 336 36.09 -21.58 -0.52
CA SER A 336 37.16 -22.46 -0.13
C SER A 336 37.51 -23.25 -1.39
N LEU A 337 38.57 -22.80 -2.06
CA LEU A 337 39.42 -23.53 -3.00
C LEU A 337 38.82 -24.88 -3.49
N GLY A 338 38.05 -24.83 -4.58
CA GLY A 338 37.58 -26.04 -5.27
C GLY A 338 36.20 -25.78 -5.92
N PHE A 339 36.13 -25.96 -7.24
CA PHE A 339 34.93 -25.96 -8.05
C PHE A 339 33.93 -27.02 -7.52
N LYS A 340 33.08 -26.64 -6.55
CA LYS A 340 31.89 -27.45 -6.20
C LYS A 340 30.69 -26.76 -6.81
N SER A 341 30.04 -27.50 -7.72
CA SER A 341 28.80 -27.15 -8.37
C SER A 341 27.77 -26.69 -7.33
N TYR A 342 26.99 -25.64 -7.67
CA TYR A 342 25.81 -25.15 -6.96
C TYR A 342 24.69 -26.21 -6.84
N GLN A 343 24.89 -27.41 -7.37
CA GLN A 343 23.96 -28.54 -7.29
C GLN A 343 24.00 -29.12 -5.88
N GLY A 344 22.97 -28.80 -5.09
CA GLY A 344 22.74 -29.39 -3.76
C GLY A 344 22.79 -28.45 -2.56
N HIS A 345 22.89 -27.13 -2.77
CA HIS A 345 22.78 -26.21 -1.64
C HIS A 345 21.31 -25.94 -1.31
N ASP A 346 20.93 -26.21 -0.07
CA ASP A 346 19.56 -26.00 0.41
C ASP A 346 19.39 -24.53 0.90
N PHE A 347 19.08 -23.64 -0.03
CA PHE A 347 18.76 -22.24 0.27
C PHE A 347 17.63 -22.10 1.29
N GLU A 348 16.68 -23.03 1.28
CA GLU A 348 15.56 -23.02 2.19
C GLU A 348 15.98 -23.32 3.62
N ALA A 349 16.97 -24.20 3.81
CA ALA A 349 17.53 -24.49 5.13
C ALA A 349 18.24 -23.26 5.72
N ASP A 350 19.02 -22.51 4.93
CA ASP A 350 19.69 -21.30 5.39
C ASP A 350 18.68 -20.20 5.75
N ILE A 351 17.64 -20.01 4.93
CA ILE A 351 16.55 -19.07 5.20
C ILE A 351 15.82 -19.45 6.49
N ARG A 352 15.49 -20.72 6.66
CA ARG A 352 14.82 -21.24 7.86
C ARG A 352 15.67 -21.10 9.12
N ALA A 353 16.99 -21.23 9.00
CA ALA A 353 17.91 -21.05 10.11
C ALA A 353 18.09 -19.58 10.51
N PHE A 354 17.94 -18.65 9.57
CA PHE A 354 18.10 -17.21 9.81
C PHE A 354 16.84 -16.57 10.43
N PHE A 355 15.67 -16.85 9.86
CA PHE A 355 14.43 -16.24 10.33
C PHE A 355 13.84 -16.99 11.51
N LYS A 356 13.28 -16.25 12.49
CA LYS A 356 12.44 -16.86 13.53
C LYS A 356 11.28 -17.62 12.87
N PRO A 357 10.86 -18.78 13.42
CA PRO A 357 9.78 -19.59 12.86
C PRO A 357 8.48 -18.80 12.63
N GLU A 358 8.18 -17.87 13.54
CA GLU A 358 7.00 -17.00 13.44
C GLU A 358 7.02 -16.16 12.17
N PHE A 359 8.16 -15.55 11.85
CA PHE A 359 8.32 -14.73 10.64
C PHE A 359 8.34 -15.58 9.38
N TYR A 360 9.07 -16.71 9.41
CA TYR A 360 9.14 -17.65 8.30
C TYR A 360 7.75 -18.14 7.86
N ASN A 361 6.87 -18.46 8.81
CA ASN A 361 5.52 -18.95 8.55
C ASN A 361 4.54 -17.89 8.01
N ARG A 362 4.95 -16.61 7.95
CA ARG A 362 4.14 -15.51 7.38
C ARG A 362 4.51 -15.18 5.94
N ILE A 363 5.50 -15.85 5.40
CA ILE A 363 5.91 -15.71 4.00
C ILE A 363 5.09 -16.70 3.18
N ASP A 364 4.28 -16.18 2.24
CA ASP A 364 3.40 -17.01 1.42
C ASP A 364 4.17 -17.86 0.42
N VAL A 365 5.21 -17.27 -0.20
CA VAL A 365 5.97 -17.95 -1.26
C VAL A 365 7.45 -17.61 -1.19
N PHE A 366 8.26 -18.67 -1.23
CA PHE A 366 9.71 -18.60 -1.40
C PHE A 366 10.05 -18.78 -2.87
N LEU A 367 10.74 -17.80 -3.45
CA LEU A 367 11.19 -17.80 -4.84
C LEU A 367 12.73 -17.87 -4.86
N ILE A 368 13.24 -19.06 -5.19
CA ILE A 368 14.68 -19.29 -5.26
C ILE A 368 15.16 -18.95 -6.67
N PHE A 369 16.05 -17.97 -6.77
CA PHE A 369 16.65 -17.54 -8.04
C PHE A 369 17.93 -18.31 -8.30
N ASN A 370 17.99 -19.01 -9.42
CA ASN A 370 19.16 -19.75 -9.83
C ASN A 370 20.26 -18.83 -10.38
N PRO A 371 21.54 -19.21 -10.24
CA PRO A 371 22.62 -18.56 -10.97
C PRO A 371 22.33 -18.56 -12.47
N LEU A 372 22.69 -17.49 -13.15
CA LEU A 372 22.47 -17.35 -14.59
C LEU A 372 23.54 -18.12 -15.35
N ASP A 373 23.14 -18.88 -16.36
CA ASP A 373 24.06 -19.50 -17.31
C ASP A 373 24.61 -18.51 -18.33
N GLU A 374 25.66 -18.87 -19.03
CA GLU A 374 26.33 -18.02 -20.01
C GLU A 374 25.39 -17.58 -21.15
N ILE A 375 24.49 -18.46 -21.59
CA ILE A 375 23.51 -18.17 -22.64
C ILE A 375 22.55 -17.07 -22.19
N THR A 376 22.05 -17.18 -20.97
CA THR A 376 21.16 -16.19 -20.36
C THR A 376 21.89 -14.85 -20.14
N ILE A 377 23.11 -14.87 -19.63
CA ILE A 377 23.92 -13.67 -19.43
C ILE A 377 24.10 -12.95 -20.79
N ARG A 378 24.46 -13.68 -21.83
CA ARG A 378 24.60 -13.14 -23.19
C ARG A 378 23.31 -12.50 -23.70
N ALA A 379 22.17 -13.17 -23.49
CA ALA A 379 20.86 -12.64 -23.89
C ALA A 379 20.49 -11.34 -23.13
N ILE A 380 20.81 -11.25 -21.83
CA ILE A 380 20.60 -10.05 -21.03
C ILE A 380 21.51 -8.92 -21.53
N THR A 381 22.79 -9.22 -21.75
CA THR A 381 23.77 -8.23 -22.27
C THR A 381 23.33 -7.63 -23.60
N LEU A 382 22.86 -8.48 -24.53
CA LEU A 382 22.35 -8.00 -25.82
C LEU A 382 21.10 -7.10 -25.65
N LYS A 383 20.22 -7.43 -24.73
CA LYS A 383 19.05 -6.60 -24.44
C LYS A 383 19.47 -5.23 -23.90
N GLU A 384 20.37 -5.19 -22.92
CA GLU A 384 20.87 -3.94 -22.31
C GLU A 384 21.63 -3.09 -23.35
N LEU A 385 22.43 -3.70 -24.21
CA LEU A 385 23.10 -3.01 -25.31
C LEU A 385 22.09 -2.36 -26.27
N ASN A 386 21.04 -3.09 -26.66
CA ASN A 386 19.98 -2.54 -27.50
C ASN A 386 19.25 -1.36 -26.83
N GLU A 387 19.04 -1.42 -25.51
CA GLU A 387 18.44 -0.30 -24.77
C GLU A 387 19.36 0.92 -24.75
N VAL A 388 20.67 0.70 -24.59
CA VAL A 388 21.68 1.77 -24.68
C VAL A 388 21.74 2.39 -26.07
N GLU A 389 21.74 1.57 -27.15
CA GLU A 389 21.69 2.06 -28.54
C GLU A 389 20.45 2.91 -28.82
N ASN A 390 19.35 2.58 -28.19
CA ASN A 390 18.09 3.31 -28.33
C ASN A 390 18.02 4.64 -27.56
N ARG A 391 19.02 5.01 -26.77
CA ARG A 391 19.06 6.31 -26.08
C ARG A 391 19.23 7.45 -27.07
N ASP A 392 18.50 8.54 -26.87
CA ASP A 392 18.47 9.67 -27.81
C ASP A 392 19.83 10.21 -28.16
N GLY A 393 20.76 10.28 -27.22
CA GLY A 393 22.11 10.76 -27.46
C GLY A 393 22.98 9.87 -28.38
N ILE A 394 22.71 8.58 -28.46
CA ILE A 394 23.39 7.62 -29.32
C ILE A 394 22.69 7.57 -30.67
N LYS A 395 21.36 7.52 -30.71
CA LYS A 395 20.58 7.58 -31.94
C LYS A 395 20.86 8.83 -32.77
N GLN A 396 20.87 10.00 -32.12
CA GLN A 396 21.13 11.28 -32.80
C GLN A 396 22.55 11.38 -33.39
N ARG A 397 23.52 10.67 -32.83
CA ARG A 397 24.89 10.65 -33.30
C ARG A 397 25.19 9.51 -34.28
N GLY A 398 24.21 8.63 -34.56
CA GLY A 398 24.38 7.49 -35.46
C GLY A 398 25.42 6.46 -34.99
N LEU A 399 25.68 6.40 -33.68
CA LEU A 399 26.63 5.46 -33.10
C LEU A 399 26.00 4.07 -32.98
N LYS A 400 26.74 3.04 -33.41
CA LYS A 400 26.41 1.65 -33.20
C LYS A 400 27.37 1.02 -32.22
N LEU A 401 26.90 0.25 -31.28
CA LEU A 401 27.71 -0.57 -30.37
C LEU A 401 28.00 -1.91 -31.08
N PHE A 402 29.26 -2.25 -31.22
CA PHE A 402 29.72 -3.49 -31.84
C PHE A 402 30.06 -4.52 -30.79
#